data_2d60a3e7f4273a00365c0005fec220c5
#
_entry.id   2d60a3e7f4273a00365c0005fec220c5
#
_cell.length_a   1.000
_cell.length_b   1.000
_cell.length_c   1.000
_cell.angle_alpha   90.00
_cell.angle_beta   90.00
_cell.angle_gamma   90.00
#
_symmetry.space_group_name_H-M   'P 1'
#
loop_
_entity.id
_entity.type
_entity.pdbx_description
1 polymer ?
#
loop_
_entity_poly.entity_id
_entity_poly.type
_entity_poly.pdbx_seq_one_letter_code
_entity_poly.pdbx_strand_id
1 'polypeptide(L)'
;MTQPTAESIGWELYRSYLGVLSEGSLSGAARALGVTQPTVGRHIAALEHALGLTLFTRSQQGLLPTDAARALRPYAEAMQHSAAALARAASGHGEGVRGTVRVTASEVMGVEVLPPLLAQLQARHPGLTVELMLSNRVQDLLHREADIAIRMTEPRQEALIARRVGVVALGLHAHASYLQAQGTPTSLADLAHHRLIGFDQETPFIRAARKVLPPWRREGFALRSDSDLAQLALIRAGGGIGICQVELARRTPQLVHLLAPQFSAGLDTWVVMHEDLRNSPRCRHTFDALVAGLLQYTGLAEEGAGVEA
;
A
#
# COMPACT_ATOMS: atom_id res chain seq x y z
N MET A 1 39.27 11.13 23.12
CA MET A 1 38.70 10.73 21.80
C MET A 1 37.21 10.97 21.91
N THR A 2 36.70 12.03 21.24
CA THR A 2 35.29 12.36 21.18
C THR A 2 34.58 11.27 20.39
N GLN A 3 33.58 10.61 20.97
CA GLN A 3 32.70 9.72 20.20
C GLN A 3 32.07 10.53 19.04
N PRO A 4 32.07 9.99 17.81
CA PRO A 4 31.38 10.67 16.71
C PRO A 4 29.91 10.85 17.11
N THR A 5 29.44 12.08 17.08
CA THR A 5 28.01 12.38 17.27
C THR A 5 27.23 11.77 16.12
N ALA A 6 25.97 11.35 16.37
CA ALA A 6 25.09 10.77 15.33
C ALA A 6 25.00 11.65 14.07
N GLU A 7 25.26 12.95 14.19
CA GLU A 7 25.29 13.94 13.11
C GLU A 7 26.44 13.74 12.09
N SER A 8 27.46 12.92 12.41
CA SER A 8 28.64 12.70 11.54
C SER A 8 28.60 11.37 10.75
N ILE A 9 27.52 10.59 10.87
CA ILE A 9 27.40 9.28 10.19
C ILE A 9 26.88 9.51 8.76
N GLY A 10 27.73 9.22 7.76
CA GLY A 10 27.38 9.40 6.36
C GLY A 10 26.29 8.43 5.88
N TRP A 11 25.47 8.86 4.95
CA TRP A 11 24.38 8.08 4.36
C TRP A 11 24.86 6.76 3.70
N GLU A 12 26.06 6.72 3.14
CA GLU A 12 26.62 5.53 2.51
C GLU A 12 26.79 4.35 3.48
N LEU A 13 26.95 4.61 4.78
CA LEU A 13 27.03 3.57 5.81
C LEU A 13 25.66 2.91 6.03
N TYR A 14 24.61 3.71 6.12
CA TYR A 14 23.23 3.21 6.24
C TYR A 14 22.78 2.50 4.97
N ARG A 15 23.18 2.99 3.80
CA ARG A 15 22.91 2.33 2.52
C ARG A 15 23.54 0.94 2.45
N SER A 16 24.76 0.81 2.92
CA SER A 16 25.46 -0.49 3.00
C SER A 16 24.78 -1.42 4.01
N TYR A 17 24.36 -0.90 5.14
CA TYR A 17 23.61 -1.64 6.14
C TYR A 17 22.26 -2.18 5.60
N LEU A 18 21.49 -1.37 4.91
CA LEU A 18 20.25 -1.80 4.25
C LEU A 18 20.53 -2.86 3.18
N GLY A 19 21.60 -2.71 2.39
CA GLY A 19 22.03 -3.70 1.42
C GLY A 19 22.34 -5.05 2.07
N VAL A 20 23.03 -5.07 3.20
CA VAL A 20 23.33 -6.32 3.94
C VAL A 20 22.06 -6.92 4.55
N LEU A 21 21.14 -6.11 5.04
CA LEU A 21 19.83 -6.60 5.54
C LEU A 21 19.01 -7.29 4.45
N SER A 22 19.04 -6.75 3.22
CA SER A 22 18.30 -7.30 2.08
C SER A 22 18.95 -8.59 1.55
N GLU A 23 20.27 -8.59 1.40
CA GLU A 23 21.01 -9.65 0.69
C GLU A 23 21.54 -10.76 1.63
N GLY A 24 21.51 -10.55 2.94
CA GLY A 24 22.01 -11.49 3.94
C GLY A 24 23.53 -11.71 3.90
N SER A 25 24.28 -10.98 3.05
CA SER A 25 25.72 -11.13 2.91
C SER A 25 26.42 -9.86 2.40
N LEU A 26 27.71 -9.69 2.79
CA LEU A 26 28.52 -8.58 2.28
C LEU A 26 28.73 -8.63 0.76
N SER A 27 28.89 -9.84 0.21
CA SER A 27 29.09 -10.01 -1.24
C SER A 27 27.82 -9.74 -2.03
N GLY A 28 26.64 -10.12 -1.53
CA GLY A 28 25.34 -9.80 -2.10
C GLY A 28 25.11 -8.29 -2.11
N ALA A 29 25.28 -7.66 -0.95
CA ALA A 29 25.15 -6.21 -0.81
C ALA A 29 26.12 -5.44 -1.73
N ALA A 30 27.37 -5.91 -1.84
CA ALA A 30 28.35 -5.30 -2.72
C ALA A 30 27.92 -5.30 -4.20
N ARG A 31 27.40 -6.43 -4.69
CA ARG A 31 26.85 -6.53 -6.05
C ARG A 31 25.63 -5.62 -6.24
N ALA A 32 24.69 -5.65 -5.31
CA ALA A 32 23.48 -4.85 -5.38
C ALA A 32 23.77 -3.33 -5.35
N LEU A 33 24.81 -2.92 -4.63
CA LEU A 33 25.19 -1.51 -4.48
C LEU A 33 26.20 -1.01 -5.51
N GLY A 34 26.77 -1.91 -6.32
CA GLY A 34 27.81 -1.56 -7.30
C GLY A 34 29.15 -1.15 -6.66
N VAL A 35 29.47 -1.72 -5.49
CA VAL A 35 30.71 -1.47 -4.75
C VAL A 35 31.47 -2.77 -4.46
N THR A 36 32.67 -2.70 -3.86
CA THR A 36 33.40 -3.89 -3.47
C THR A 36 32.99 -4.46 -2.13
N GLN A 37 33.14 -5.78 -1.93
CA GLN A 37 32.85 -6.42 -0.65
C GLN A 37 33.67 -5.82 0.54
N PRO A 38 34.97 -5.52 0.41
CA PRO A 38 35.72 -4.85 1.48
C PRO A 38 35.16 -3.47 1.82
N THR A 39 34.62 -2.73 0.84
CA THR A 39 33.96 -1.44 1.08
C THR A 39 32.72 -1.60 1.95
N VAL A 40 31.83 -2.55 1.61
CA VAL A 40 30.66 -2.85 2.44
C VAL A 40 31.08 -3.27 3.85
N GLY A 41 32.09 -4.14 3.98
CA GLY A 41 32.60 -4.57 5.29
C GLY A 41 33.11 -3.39 6.13
N ARG A 42 33.86 -2.46 5.54
CA ARG A 42 34.32 -1.24 6.22
C ARG A 42 33.15 -0.34 6.63
N HIS A 43 32.15 -0.18 5.77
CA HIS A 43 30.97 0.63 6.07
C HIS A 43 30.19 0.04 7.24
N ILE A 44 29.99 -1.28 7.29
CA ILE A 44 29.31 -1.93 8.43
C ILE A 44 30.12 -1.74 9.72
N ALA A 45 31.44 -2.01 9.68
CA ALA A 45 32.29 -1.82 10.86
C ALA A 45 32.31 -0.37 11.36
N ALA A 46 32.34 0.61 10.45
CA ALA A 46 32.29 2.03 10.77
C ALA A 46 30.94 2.42 11.38
N LEU A 47 29.82 1.90 10.87
CA LEU A 47 28.49 2.15 11.41
C LEU A 47 28.32 1.53 12.81
N GLU A 48 28.73 0.28 12.99
CA GLU A 48 28.70 -0.41 14.27
C GLU A 48 29.56 0.34 15.33
N HIS A 49 30.74 0.79 14.93
CA HIS A 49 31.61 1.58 15.82
C HIS A 49 30.97 2.92 16.18
N ALA A 50 30.40 3.65 15.20
CA ALA A 50 29.79 4.95 15.43
C ALA A 50 28.55 4.88 16.33
N LEU A 51 27.76 3.81 16.19
CA LEU A 51 26.55 3.59 17.00
C LEU A 51 26.85 2.89 18.33
N GLY A 52 28.01 2.27 18.51
CA GLY A 52 28.33 1.43 19.66
C GLY A 52 27.50 0.14 19.72
N LEU A 53 27.03 -0.36 18.59
CA LEU A 53 26.11 -1.49 18.45
C LEU A 53 26.66 -2.53 17.50
N THR A 54 26.46 -3.82 17.79
CA THR A 54 26.67 -4.89 16.80
C THR A 54 25.38 -5.05 16.01
N LEU A 55 25.46 -4.90 14.68
CA LEU A 55 24.29 -4.98 13.79
C LEU A 55 24.15 -6.37 13.17
N PHE A 56 25.25 -7.07 12.93
CA PHE A 56 25.24 -8.38 12.29
C PHE A 56 26.10 -9.38 13.04
N THR A 57 25.63 -10.63 13.11
CA THR A 57 26.37 -11.79 13.59
C THR A 57 26.64 -12.75 12.42
N ARG A 58 27.81 -13.42 12.45
CA ARG A 58 28.15 -14.44 11.45
C ARG A 58 27.45 -15.74 11.77
N SER A 59 26.89 -16.38 10.73
CA SER A 59 26.33 -17.71 10.78
C SER A 59 26.82 -18.55 9.60
N GLN A 60 26.53 -19.85 9.58
CA GLN A 60 26.81 -20.72 8.45
C GLN A 60 26.04 -20.30 7.17
N GLN A 61 24.93 -19.60 7.33
CA GLN A 61 24.06 -19.13 6.24
C GLN A 61 24.38 -17.69 5.80
N GLY A 62 25.39 -17.04 6.39
CA GLY A 62 25.75 -15.66 6.08
C GLY A 62 25.70 -14.73 7.29
N LEU A 63 25.28 -13.50 7.09
CA LEU A 63 25.12 -12.49 8.12
C LEU A 63 23.67 -12.44 8.59
N LEU A 64 23.47 -12.62 9.91
CA LEU A 64 22.16 -12.51 10.54
C LEU A 64 22.04 -11.16 11.26
N PRO A 65 20.92 -10.42 11.04
CA PRO A 65 20.69 -9.16 11.73
C PRO A 65 20.38 -9.40 13.22
N THR A 66 20.98 -8.57 14.08
CA THR A 66 20.68 -8.52 15.51
C THR A 66 19.32 -7.82 15.76
N ASP A 67 18.84 -7.84 17.00
CA ASP A 67 17.65 -7.07 17.40
C ASP A 67 17.88 -5.56 17.22
N ALA A 68 19.10 -5.08 17.51
CA ALA A 68 19.48 -3.70 17.26
C ALA A 68 19.37 -3.34 15.76
N ALA A 69 19.86 -4.22 14.87
CA ALA A 69 19.68 -4.02 13.44
C ALA A 69 18.20 -3.98 13.04
N ARG A 70 17.39 -4.91 13.53
CA ARG A 70 15.95 -4.91 13.27
C ARG A 70 15.25 -3.62 13.73
N ALA A 71 15.63 -3.10 14.89
CA ALA A 71 15.07 -1.87 15.44
C ALA A 71 15.46 -0.61 14.63
N LEU A 72 16.68 -0.57 14.08
CA LEU A 72 17.17 0.57 13.28
C LEU A 72 16.65 0.56 11.83
N ARG A 73 16.22 -0.58 11.34
CA ARG A 73 15.78 -0.76 9.94
C ARG A 73 14.75 0.28 9.48
N PRO A 74 13.66 0.56 10.20
CA PRO A 74 12.65 1.52 9.75
C PRO A 74 13.22 2.93 9.55
N TYR A 75 14.14 3.34 10.42
CA TYR A 75 14.77 4.67 10.34
C TYR A 75 15.71 4.77 9.13
N ALA A 76 16.50 3.74 8.85
CA ALA A 76 17.38 3.71 7.70
C ALA A 76 16.59 3.63 6.38
N GLU A 77 15.48 2.89 6.34
CA GLU A 77 14.54 2.85 5.21
C GLU A 77 13.92 4.24 4.98
N ALA A 78 13.53 4.97 6.02
CA ALA A 78 13.02 6.34 5.90
C ALA A 78 14.06 7.30 5.29
N MET A 79 15.34 7.18 5.69
CA MET A 79 16.44 7.93 5.06
C MET A 79 16.59 7.57 3.58
N GLN A 80 16.49 6.29 3.22
CA GLN A 80 16.55 5.83 1.83
C GLN A 80 15.41 6.42 1.00
N HIS A 81 14.20 6.44 1.52
CA HIS A 81 13.04 7.03 0.87
C HIS A 81 13.22 8.54 0.65
N SER A 82 13.74 9.25 1.67
CA SER A 82 14.04 10.68 1.56
C SER A 82 15.10 10.97 0.50
N ALA A 83 16.18 10.18 0.45
CA ALA A 83 17.22 10.31 -0.58
C ALA A 83 16.66 10.03 -1.99
N ALA A 84 15.81 9.01 -2.14
CA ALA A 84 15.13 8.72 -3.40
C ALA A 84 14.16 9.84 -3.81
N ALA A 85 13.43 10.43 -2.85
CA ALA A 85 12.55 11.57 -3.10
C ALA A 85 13.34 12.80 -3.59
N LEU A 86 14.51 13.07 -2.97
CA LEU A 86 15.41 14.13 -3.41
C LEU A 86 15.87 13.91 -4.86
N ALA A 87 16.28 12.69 -5.22
CA ALA A 87 16.67 12.33 -6.57
C ALA A 87 15.53 12.52 -7.58
N ARG A 88 14.29 12.11 -7.21
CA ARG A 88 13.10 12.34 -8.03
C ARG A 88 12.81 13.84 -8.18
N ALA A 89 12.92 14.60 -7.11
CA ALA A 89 12.73 16.05 -7.16
C ALA A 89 13.73 16.72 -8.11
N ALA A 90 15.00 16.33 -8.04
CA ALA A 90 16.05 16.85 -8.90
C ALA A 90 15.86 16.48 -10.40
N SER A 91 15.35 15.29 -10.70
CA SER A 91 15.12 14.84 -12.08
C SER A 91 13.96 15.52 -12.81
N GLY A 92 13.12 16.27 -12.08
CA GLY A 92 11.92 16.93 -12.62
C GLY A 92 12.11 18.39 -13.05
N HIS A 93 13.33 18.89 -13.15
CA HIS A 93 13.61 20.23 -13.67
C HIS A 93 13.58 20.23 -15.21
N GLY A 94 12.54 20.82 -15.80
CA GLY A 94 12.35 20.94 -17.24
C GLY A 94 10.90 21.30 -17.58
N GLU A 95 10.66 21.81 -18.79
CA GLU A 95 9.30 22.10 -19.25
C GLU A 95 8.51 20.81 -19.49
N GLY A 96 7.24 20.79 -19.04
CA GLY A 96 6.28 19.71 -19.25
C GLY A 96 6.20 18.69 -18.11
N VAL A 97 5.31 17.70 -18.30
CA VAL A 97 5.02 16.63 -17.32
C VAL A 97 5.98 15.47 -17.57
N ARG A 98 7.13 15.49 -16.90
CA ARG A 98 8.21 14.49 -17.07
C ARG A 98 8.80 14.04 -15.74
N GLY A 99 9.51 12.92 -15.77
CA GLY A 99 10.20 12.35 -14.61
C GLY A 99 9.36 11.34 -13.86
N THR A 100 9.81 10.94 -12.67
CA THR A 100 9.20 9.86 -11.91
C THR A 100 8.30 10.39 -10.82
N VAL A 101 7.11 9.78 -10.68
CA VAL A 101 6.18 9.99 -9.56
C VAL A 101 5.91 8.64 -8.91
N ARG A 102 6.11 8.55 -7.60
CA ARG A 102 5.82 7.36 -6.82
C ARG A 102 4.44 7.47 -6.17
N VAL A 103 3.56 6.52 -6.51
CA VAL A 103 2.19 6.43 -6.00
C VAL A 103 2.07 5.22 -5.10
N THR A 104 1.46 5.35 -3.93
CA THR A 104 1.15 4.22 -3.05
C THR A 104 -0.35 4.05 -2.86
N ALA A 105 -0.81 2.81 -2.85
CA ALA A 105 -2.22 2.45 -2.63
C ALA A 105 -2.33 1.09 -1.92
N SER A 106 -3.53 0.76 -1.42
CA SER A 106 -3.82 -0.61 -0.98
C SER A 106 -3.74 -1.58 -2.15
N GLU A 107 -3.52 -2.87 -1.85
CA GLU A 107 -3.37 -3.92 -2.87
C GLU A 107 -4.53 -3.92 -3.87
N VAL A 108 -5.77 -3.94 -3.39
CA VAL A 108 -6.94 -3.99 -4.28
C VAL A 108 -7.05 -2.73 -5.13
N MET A 109 -6.85 -1.55 -4.56
CA MET A 109 -6.88 -0.30 -5.33
C MET A 109 -5.79 -0.30 -6.41
N GLY A 110 -4.56 -0.66 -6.03
CA GLY A 110 -3.42 -0.62 -6.94
C GLY A 110 -3.45 -1.67 -8.04
N VAL A 111 -4.08 -2.82 -7.84
CA VAL A 111 -4.15 -3.88 -8.87
C VAL A 111 -5.42 -3.79 -9.71
N GLU A 112 -6.55 -3.47 -9.10
CA GLU A 112 -7.86 -3.59 -9.76
C GLU A 112 -8.44 -2.25 -10.22
N VAL A 113 -8.06 -1.13 -9.57
CA VAL A 113 -8.69 0.17 -9.82
C VAL A 113 -7.76 1.16 -10.53
N LEU A 114 -6.52 1.29 -10.05
CA LEU A 114 -5.60 2.28 -10.59
C LEU A 114 -5.04 1.98 -12.00
N PRO A 115 -4.80 0.72 -12.44
CA PRO A 115 -4.13 0.47 -13.71
C PRO A 115 -4.73 1.18 -14.93
N PRO A 116 -6.05 1.18 -15.16
CA PRO A 116 -6.62 1.91 -16.28
C PRO A 116 -6.43 3.43 -16.18
N LEU A 117 -6.45 4.00 -14.97
CA LEU A 117 -6.21 5.43 -14.75
C LEU A 117 -4.75 5.80 -15.04
N LEU A 118 -3.82 4.98 -14.58
CA LEU A 118 -2.38 5.17 -14.82
C LEU A 118 -2.02 4.99 -16.29
N ALA A 119 -2.63 4.04 -16.99
CA ALA A 119 -2.45 3.84 -18.41
C ALA A 119 -2.92 5.08 -19.22
N GLN A 120 -4.07 5.66 -18.87
CA GLN A 120 -4.56 6.90 -19.50
C GLN A 120 -3.64 8.09 -19.19
N LEU A 121 -3.16 8.21 -17.96
CA LEU A 121 -2.23 9.25 -17.56
C LEU A 121 -0.93 9.16 -18.37
N GLN A 122 -0.35 7.96 -18.47
CA GLN A 122 0.89 7.69 -19.20
C GLN A 122 0.73 7.97 -20.71
N ALA A 123 -0.43 7.64 -21.30
CA ALA A 123 -0.73 7.94 -22.71
C ALA A 123 -0.78 9.45 -22.98
N ARG A 124 -1.29 10.26 -22.03
CA ARG A 124 -1.31 11.73 -22.13
C ARG A 124 0.07 12.37 -21.87
N HIS A 125 0.91 11.71 -21.06
CA HIS A 125 2.21 12.21 -20.65
C HIS A 125 3.29 11.13 -20.83
N PRO A 126 3.77 10.87 -22.06
CA PRO A 126 4.74 9.79 -22.34
C PRO A 126 6.08 9.94 -21.61
N GLY A 127 6.44 11.18 -21.21
CA GLY A 127 7.65 11.45 -20.43
C GLY A 127 7.52 11.19 -18.93
N LEU A 128 6.32 10.81 -18.45
CA LEU A 128 6.06 10.49 -17.05
C LEU A 128 6.33 9.02 -16.77
N THR A 129 7.09 8.73 -15.73
CA THR A 129 7.24 7.39 -15.17
C THR A 129 6.46 7.30 -13.85
N VAL A 130 5.57 6.32 -13.71
CA VAL A 130 4.85 6.08 -12.46
C VAL A 130 5.38 4.82 -11.79
N GLU A 131 5.87 4.97 -10.56
CA GLU A 131 6.22 3.86 -9.68
C GLU A 131 5.04 3.57 -8.76
N LEU A 132 4.37 2.43 -8.94
CA LEU A 132 3.23 2.02 -8.11
C LEU A 132 3.71 1.09 -7.00
N MET A 133 3.52 1.52 -5.75
CA MET A 133 3.77 0.73 -4.54
C MET A 133 2.47 0.26 -3.90
N LEU A 134 2.38 -1.02 -3.59
CA LEU A 134 1.22 -1.60 -2.94
C LEU A 134 1.50 -1.86 -1.47
N SER A 135 0.64 -1.35 -0.60
CA SER A 135 0.76 -1.58 0.83
C SER A 135 -0.57 -1.33 1.54
N ASN A 136 -1.03 -2.33 2.30
CA ASN A 136 -2.18 -2.20 3.20
C ASN A 136 -1.81 -1.60 4.56
N ARG A 137 -0.52 -1.29 4.78
CA ARG A 137 -0.08 -0.60 6.00
C ARG A 137 -0.36 0.88 5.87
N VAL A 138 -0.76 1.52 6.98
CA VAL A 138 -0.80 2.97 7.08
C VAL A 138 0.66 3.45 7.14
N GLN A 139 1.24 3.67 5.96
CA GLN A 139 2.61 4.17 5.85
C GLN A 139 2.61 5.67 5.97
N ASP A 140 3.67 6.18 6.57
CA ASP A 140 3.84 7.58 6.86
C ASP A 140 4.32 8.33 5.59
N LEU A 141 3.42 9.10 4.99
CA LEU A 141 3.75 10.01 3.88
C LEU A 141 4.80 11.07 4.29
N LEU A 142 4.91 11.37 5.59
CA LEU A 142 5.92 12.29 6.10
C LEU A 142 7.34 11.76 5.88
N HIS A 143 7.53 10.44 5.86
CA HIS A 143 8.83 9.84 5.53
C HIS A 143 9.14 9.81 4.02
N ARG A 144 8.30 10.47 3.20
CA ARG A 144 8.49 10.61 1.73
C ARG A 144 8.66 9.27 1.01
N GLU A 145 8.04 8.20 1.55
CA GLU A 145 8.04 6.88 0.92
C GLU A 145 7.35 6.91 -0.45
N ALA A 146 6.37 7.81 -0.61
CA ALA A 146 5.68 8.08 -1.87
C ALA A 146 5.44 9.58 -2.06
N ASP A 147 5.24 9.99 -3.30
CA ASP A 147 4.89 11.36 -3.65
C ASP A 147 3.38 11.58 -3.52
N ILE A 148 2.58 10.57 -3.88
CA ILE A 148 1.11 10.57 -3.79
C ILE A 148 0.65 9.27 -3.15
N ALA A 149 -0.38 9.34 -2.30
CA ALA A 149 -0.98 8.16 -1.69
C ALA A 149 -2.50 8.15 -1.85
N ILE A 150 -3.05 6.95 -2.11
CA ILE A 150 -4.47 6.67 -1.97
C ILE A 150 -4.69 6.02 -0.60
N ARG A 151 -5.51 6.64 0.25
CA ARG A 151 -5.75 6.21 1.63
C ARG A 151 -7.24 6.01 1.89
N MET A 152 -7.55 4.97 2.68
CA MET A 152 -8.92 4.63 3.11
C MET A 152 -9.24 5.18 4.50
N THR A 153 -8.49 6.19 4.94
CA THR A 153 -8.68 6.91 6.20
C THR A 153 -8.31 8.37 6.00
N GLU A 154 -8.98 9.25 6.72
CA GLU A 154 -8.70 10.68 6.69
C GLU A 154 -7.28 10.97 7.18
N PRO A 155 -6.47 11.69 6.39
CA PRO A 155 -5.15 12.13 6.82
C PRO A 155 -5.28 13.22 7.90
N ARG A 156 -4.47 13.12 8.95
CA ARG A 156 -4.51 14.05 10.09
C ARG A 156 -3.34 15.03 10.14
N GLN A 157 -2.46 14.99 9.16
CA GLN A 157 -1.20 15.74 9.17
C GLN A 157 -1.37 17.06 8.42
N GLU A 158 -0.98 18.17 9.02
CA GLU A 158 -1.18 19.54 8.49
C GLU A 158 -0.40 19.83 7.20
N ALA A 159 0.78 19.21 7.00
CA ALA A 159 1.62 19.39 5.81
C ALA A 159 1.14 18.59 4.57
N LEU A 160 -0.07 18.01 4.61
CA LEU A 160 -0.60 17.21 3.51
C LEU A 160 -1.75 17.92 2.79
N ILE A 161 -1.66 17.95 1.46
CA ILE A 161 -2.81 18.24 0.60
C ILE A 161 -3.62 16.97 0.45
N ALA A 162 -4.86 16.99 0.89
CA ALA A 162 -5.76 15.86 0.86
C ALA A 162 -7.05 16.20 0.09
N ARG A 163 -7.47 15.32 -0.81
CA ARG A 163 -8.73 15.41 -1.53
C ARG A 163 -9.56 14.17 -1.25
N ARG A 164 -10.71 14.33 -0.63
CA ARG A 164 -11.70 13.26 -0.48
C ARG A 164 -12.29 12.95 -1.86
N VAL A 165 -12.30 11.67 -2.23
CA VAL A 165 -12.80 11.19 -3.52
C VAL A 165 -14.03 10.29 -3.38
N GLY A 166 -14.61 10.23 -2.20
CA GLY A 166 -15.84 9.51 -1.92
C GLY A 166 -15.65 8.30 -1.00
N VAL A 167 -16.63 7.43 -1.03
CA VAL A 167 -16.68 6.21 -0.23
C VAL A 167 -16.63 5.00 -1.14
N VAL A 168 -15.64 4.15 -0.97
CA VAL A 168 -15.61 2.83 -1.61
C VAL A 168 -16.55 1.90 -0.84
N ALA A 169 -17.69 1.58 -1.45
CA ALA A 169 -18.68 0.69 -0.85
C ALA A 169 -18.18 -0.76 -0.82
N LEU A 170 -18.36 -1.41 0.32
CA LEU A 170 -18.08 -2.83 0.54
C LEU A 170 -19.37 -3.60 0.75
N GLY A 171 -19.45 -4.81 0.19
CA GLY A 171 -20.58 -5.70 0.33
C GLY A 171 -20.18 -7.16 0.37
N LEU A 172 -21.12 -8.00 0.79
CA LEU A 172 -20.97 -9.45 0.75
C LEU A 172 -21.18 -9.95 -0.70
N HIS A 173 -20.26 -10.75 -1.20
CA HIS A 173 -20.31 -11.30 -2.55
C HIS A 173 -19.95 -12.79 -2.56
N ALA A 174 -20.56 -13.50 -3.49
CA ALA A 174 -20.19 -14.86 -3.84
C ALA A 174 -20.30 -15.08 -5.33
N HIS A 175 -19.58 -16.05 -5.86
CA HIS A 175 -19.71 -16.48 -7.24
C HIS A 175 -21.03 -17.26 -7.44
N ALA A 176 -21.70 -17.06 -8.56
CA ALA A 176 -22.99 -17.71 -8.87
C ALA A 176 -22.92 -19.23 -8.77
N SER A 177 -21.82 -19.86 -9.21
CA SER A 177 -21.65 -21.31 -9.11
C SER A 177 -21.62 -21.82 -7.64
N TYR A 178 -21.06 -21.04 -6.72
CA TYR A 178 -21.11 -21.36 -5.30
C TYR A 178 -22.55 -21.35 -4.77
N LEU A 179 -23.32 -20.30 -5.15
CA LEU A 179 -24.71 -20.15 -4.71
C LEU A 179 -25.62 -21.21 -5.33
N GLN A 180 -25.37 -21.64 -6.56
CA GLN A 180 -26.08 -22.78 -7.18
C GLN A 180 -25.88 -24.09 -6.39
N ALA A 181 -24.69 -24.32 -5.86
CA ALA A 181 -24.36 -25.54 -5.13
C ALA A 181 -24.77 -25.49 -3.64
N GLN A 182 -24.75 -24.33 -3.00
CA GLN A 182 -24.89 -24.19 -1.53
C GLN A 182 -26.16 -23.39 -1.11
N GLY A 183 -26.92 -22.90 -2.08
CA GLY A 183 -28.04 -21.98 -1.82
C GLY A 183 -27.62 -20.54 -1.66
N THR A 184 -28.59 -19.63 -1.70
CA THR A 184 -28.41 -18.20 -1.53
C THR A 184 -28.89 -17.80 -0.13
N PRO A 185 -28.07 -17.17 0.72
CA PRO A 185 -28.51 -16.71 2.04
C PRO A 185 -29.56 -15.60 1.89
N THR A 186 -30.58 -15.66 2.70
CA THR A 186 -31.70 -14.68 2.74
C THR A 186 -31.60 -13.74 3.96
N SER A 187 -30.81 -14.13 4.95
CA SER A 187 -30.56 -13.37 6.18
C SER A 187 -29.08 -13.46 6.58
N LEU A 188 -28.67 -12.52 7.46
CA LEU A 188 -27.33 -12.57 8.06
C LEU A 188 -27.10 -13.83 8.92
N ALA A 189 -28.16 -14.40 9.47
CA ALA A 189 -28.07 -15.64 10.25
C ALA A 189 -27.70 -16.84 9.38
N ASP A 190 -28.13 -16.88 8.11
CA ASP A 190 -27.85 -17.97 7.18
C ASP A 190 -26.34 -18.08 6.87
N LEU A 191 -25.59 -16.98 7.04
CA LEU A 191 -24.14 -16.97 6.83
C LEU A 191 -23.39 -18.01 7.70
N ALA A 192 -23.98 -18.40 8.85
CA ALA A 192 -23.40 -19.44 9.71
C ALA A 192 -23.37 -20.83 9.03
N HIS A 193 -24.17 -21.05 7.99
CA HIS A 193 -24.25 -22.29 7.23
C HIS A 193 -23.45 -22.23 5.90
N HIS A 194 -22.81 -21.11 5.62
CA HIS A 194 -22.01 -20.92 4.42
C HIS A 194 -20.51 -20.93 4.71
N ARG A 195 -19.72 -21.26 3.69
CA ARG A 195 -18.27 -21.06 3.74
C ARG A 195 -17.96 -19.59 3.62
N LEU A 196 -17.34 -19.03 4.65
CA LEU A 196 -16.92 -17.63 4.67
C LEU A 196 -15.44 -17.51 4.34
N ILE A 197 -15.08 -16.44 3.64
CA ILE A 197 -13.72 -16.06 3.27
C ILE A 197 -13.35 -14.81 4.06
N GLY A 198 -12.20 -14.80 4.74
CA GLY A 198 -11.77 -13.65 5.52
C GLY A 198 -10.31 -13.69 5.91
N PHE A 199 -9.94 -12.90 6.90
CA PHE A 199 -8.56 -12.70 7.35
C PHE A 199 -8.10 -13.82 8.31
N ASP A 200 -6.81 -14.11 8.32
CA ASP A 200 -6.21 -14.97 9.34
C ASP A 200 -5.87 -14.19 10.62
N GLN A 201 -5.44 -12.93 10.49
CA GLN A 201 -5.17 -12.06 11.63
C GLN A 201 -6.38 -11.16 11.95
N GLU A 202 -6.63 -10.96 13.25
CA GLU A 202 -7.71 -10.08 13.69
C GLU A 202 -7.32 -8.61 13.55
N THR A 203 -7.86 -7.94 12.55
CA THR A 203 -7.65 -6.51 12.29
C THR A 203 -8.72 -5.64 12.97
N PRO A 204 -8.49 -4.32 13.12
CA PRO A 204 -9.53 -3.39 13.57
C PRO A 204 -10.81 -3.45 12.72
N PHE A 205 -10.67 -3.69 11.41
CA PHE A 205 -11.79 -3.85 10.49
C PHE A 205 -12.65 -5.07 10.86
N ILE A 206 -12.03 -6.24 11.10
CA ILE A 206 -12.75 -7.46 11.51
C ILE A 206 -13.48 -7.24 12.84
N ARG A 207 -12.83 -6.59 13.81
CA ARG A 207 -13.46 -6.26 15.10
C ARG A 207 -14.70 -5.37 14.95
N ALA A 208 -14.65 -4.41 14.02
CA ALA A 208 -15.80 -3.56 13.72
C ALA A 208 -16.90 -4.34 12.99
N ALA A 209 -16.55 -5.13 11.98
CA ALA A 209 -17.50 -5.93 11.20
C ALA A 209 -18.23 -6.98 12.05
N ARG A 210 -17.55 -7.60 13.04
CA ARG A 210 -18.17 -8.59 13.95
C ARG A 210 -19.41 -8.07 14.70
N LYS A 211 -19.50 -6.77 14.96
CA LYS A 211 -20.65 -6.17 15.63
C LYS A 211 -21.92 -6.27 14.78
N VAL A 212 -21.80 -6.28 13.47
CA VAL A 212 -22.91 -6.34 12.52
C VAL A 212 -23.04 -7.73 11.90
N LEU A 213 -21.90 -8.42 11.73
CA LEU A 213 -21.80 -9.77 11.17
C LEU A 213 -21.22 -10.73 12.23
N PRO A 214 -22.03 -11.30 13.15
CA PRO A 214 -21.52 -12.19 14.20
C PRO A 214 -20.65 -13.36 13.71
N PRO A 215 -20.93 -14.02 12.55
CA PRO A 215 -20.07 -15.07 12.01
C PRO A 215 -18.72 -14.57 11.49
N TRP A 216 -18.53 -13.25 11.33
CA TRP A 216 -17.32 -12.63 10.76
C TRP A 216 -16.20 -12.57 11.78
N ARG A 217 -15.71 -13.72 12.13
CA ARG A 217 -14.60 -13.93 13.07
C ARG A 217 -13.67 -15.00 12.52
N ARG A 218 -12.42 -14.99 12.98
CA ARG A 218 -11.36 -15.88 12.47
C ARG A 218 -11.80 -17.34 12.42
N GLU A 219 -12.46 -17.82 13.47
CA GLU A 219 -12.92 -19.21 13.58
C GLU A 219 -14.07 -19.55 12.61
N GLY A 220 -14.82 -18.53 12.17
CA GLY A 220 -15.92 -18.68 11.20
C GLY A 220 -15.46 -18.75 9.74
N PHE A 221 -14.20 -18.38 9.44
CA PHE A 221 -13.70 -18.41 8.07
C PHE A 221 -13.20 -19.79 7.68
N ALA A 222 -13.79 -20.37 6.64
CA ALA A 222 -13.34 -21.62 6.02
C ALA A 222 -12.07 -21.41 5.18
N LEU A 223 -11.92 -20.24 4.54
CA LEU A 223 -10.75 -19.85 3.78
C LEU A 223 -10.21 -18.52 4.35
N ARG A 224 -8.90 -18.45 4.61
CA ARG A 224 -8.27 -17.34 5.29
C ARG A 224 -7.08 -16.83 4.50
N SER A 225 -6.98 -15.50 4.39
CA SER A 225 -5.81 -14.82 3.85
C SER A 225 -5.78 -13.38 4.36
N ASP A 226 -4.60 -12.88 4.73
CA ASP A 226 -4.41 -11.47 5.08
C ASP A 226 -4.19 -10.57 3.84
N SER A 227 -4.19 -11.15 2.63
CA SER A 227 -4.21 -10.42 1.37
C SER A 227 -5.65 -10.26 0.86
N ASP A 228 -6.08 -9.00 0.74
CA ASP A 228 -7.39 -8.65 0.16
C ASP A 228 -7.54 -9.15 -1.29
N LEU A 229 -6.44 -9.17 -2.06
CA LEU A 229 -6.40 -9.72 -3.42
C LEU A 229 -6.64 -11.24 -3.44
N ALA A 230 -6.04 -11.97 -2.50
CA ALA A 230 -6.26 -13.40 -2.40
C ALA A 230 -7.72 -13.70 -2.00
N GLN A 231 -8.29 -12.93 -1.07
CA GLN A 231 -9.70 -13.05 -0.72
C GLN A 231 -10.62 -12.79 -1.93
N LEU A 232 -10.36 -11.72 -2.70
CA LEU A 232 -11.11 -11.42 -3.92
C LEU A 232 -10.99 -12.56 -4.96
N ALA A 233 -9.80 -13.12 -5.15
CA ALA A 233 -9.58 -14.25 -6.04
C ALA A 233 -10.33 -15.50 -5.58
N LEU A 234 -10.38 -15.79 -4.28
CA LEU A 234 -11.15 -16.88 -3.70
C LEU A 234 -12.66 -16.70 -3.89
N ILE A 235 -13.18 -15.46 -3.76
CA ILE A 235 -14.58 -15.14 -4.06
C ILE A 235 -14.88 -15.42 -5.54
N ARG A 236 -14.03 -14.92 -6.44
CA ARG A 236 -14.15 -15.13 -7.90
C ARG A 236 -14.08 -16.59 -8.30
N ALA A 237 -13.33 -17.41 -7.58
CA ALA A 237 -13.20 -18.85 -7.80
C ALA A 237 -14.36 -19.68 -7.21
N GLY A 238 -15.36 -19.06 -6.57
CA GLY A 238 -16.46 -19.76 -5.93
C GLY A 238 -16.09 -20.47 -4.62
N GLY A 239 -15.06 -20.00 -3.93
CA GLY A 239 -14.60 -20.54 -2.65
C GLY A 239 -15.60 -20.39 -1.51
N GLY A 240 -16.46 -19.36 -1.56
CA GLY A 240 -17.44 -19.02 -0.53
C GLY A 240 -17.92 -17.60 -0.64
N ILE A 241 -18.47 -17.08 0.48
CA ILE A 241 -18.94 -15.72 0.63
C ILE A 241 -17.83 -14.87 1.26
N GLY A 242 -17.50 -13.74 0.66
CA GLY A 242 -16.50 -12.79 1.18
C GLY A 242 -16.95 -11.34 1.02
N ILE A 243 -16.22 -10.42 1.67
CA ILE A 243 -16.42 -8.98 1.50
C ILE A 243 -15.48 -8.49 0.42
N CYS A 244 -16.03 -7.77 -0.57
CA CYS A 244 -15.22 -7.02 -1.55
C CYS A 244 -15.91 -5.71 -1.95
N GLN A 245 -15.20 -4.91 -2.75
CA GLN A 245 -15.72 -3.63 -3.24
C GLN A 245 -16.88 -3.87 -4.22
N VAL A 246 -18.00 -3.16 -4.02
CA VAL A 246 -19.22 -3.33 -4.81
C VAL A 246 -18.99 -2.98 -6.28
N GLU A 247 -18.33 -1.82 -6.55
CA GLU A 247 -18.04 -1.39 -7.93
C GLU A 247 -17.08 -2.35 -8.64
N LEU A 248 -16.16 -2.97 -7.91
CA LEU A 248 -15.27 -3.97 -8.46
C LEU A 248 -15.99 -5.28 -8.79
N ALA A 249 -16.89 -5.72 -7.90
CA ALA A 249 -17.72 -6.90 -8.14
C ALA A 249 -18.62 -6.76 -9.37
N ARG A 250 -19.14 -5.57 -9.63
CA ARG A 250 -19.95 -5.28 -10.84
C ARG A 250 -19.20 -5.53 -12.17
N ARG A 251 -17.87 -5.48 -12.16
CA ARG A 251 -17.04 -5.81 -13.34
C ARG A 251 -16.97 -7.31 -13.63
N THR A 252 -17.44 -8.15 -12.71
CA THR A 252 -17.48 -9.61 -12.84
C THR A 252 -18.92 -10.09 -12.76
N PRO A 253 -19.61 -10.31 -13.89
CA PRO A 253 -21.05 -10.61 -13.92
C PRO A 253 -21.47 -11.84 -13.12
N GLN A 254 -20.51 -12.75 -12.85
CA GLN A 254 -20.75 -13.95 -12.05
C GLN A 254 -20.73 -13.70 -10.53
N LEU A 255 -20.30 -12.51 -10.07
CA LEU A 255 -20.34 -12.15 -8.67
C LEU A 255 -21.71 -11.57 -8.31
N VAL A 256 -22.35 -12.20 -7.36
CA VAL A 256 -23.67 -11.81 -6.86
C VAL A 256 -23.50 -11.03 -5.56
N HIS A 257 -24.06 -9.82 -5.48
CA HIS A 257 -24.12 -9.02 -4.27
C HIS A 257 -25.21 -9.57 -3.36
N LEU A 258 -24.83 -9.95 -2.13
CA LEU A 258 -25.69 -10.65 -1.18
C LEU A 258 -26.07 -9.70 -0.03
N LEU A 259 -27.32 -9.82 0.42
CA LEU A 259 -27.82 -9.17 1.63
C LEU A 259 -27.57 -7.64 1.68
N ALA A 260 -27.56 -6.97 0.53
CA ALA A 260 -27.26 -5.54 0.40
C ALA A 260 -28.07 -4.63 1.36
N PRO A 261 -29.38 -4.87 1.61
CA PRO A 261 -30.15 -4.09 2.57
C PRO A 261 -29.77 -4.33 4.05
N GLN A 262 -29.12 -5.48 4.33
CA GLN A 262 -28.81 -5.93 5.70
C GLN A 262 -27.35 -5.65 6.08
N PHE A 263 -26.46 -5.59 5.09
CA PHE A 263 -25.05 -5.31 5.28
C PHE A 263 -24.50 -4.39 4.21
N SER A 264 -23.95 -3.26 4.64
CA SER A 264 -23.17 -2.34 3.83
C SER A 264 -22.09 -1.70 4.71
N ALA A 265 -20.89 -1.61 4.20
CA ALA A 265 -19.78 -0.90 4.82
C ALA A 265 -19.12 0.02 3.79
N GLY A 266 -18.40 1.02 4.25
CA GLY A 266 -17.74 1.97 3.37
C GLY A 266 -16.35 2.33 3.88
N LEU A 267 -15.46 2.62 2.94
CA LEU A 267 -14.12 3.11 3.19
C LEU A 267 -13.99 4.52 2.63
N ASP A 268 -13.92 5.52 3.53
CA ASP A 268 -13.63 6.90 3.12
C ASP A 268 -12.29 6.95 2.39
N THR A 269 -12.32 7.42 1.15
CA THR A 269 -11.16 7.35 0.27
C THR A 269 -10.63 8.74 -0.05
N TRP A 270 -9.31 8.89 0.05
CA TRP A 270 -8.60 10.13 -0.08
C TRP A 270 -7.40 9.96 -1.02
N VAL A 271 -7.15 10.98 -1.84
CA VAL A 271 -5.86 11.16 -2.54
C VAL A 271 -5.08 12.20 -1.78
N VAL A 272 -3.83 11.89 -1.46
CA VAL A 272 -3.00 12.70 -0.56
C VAL A 272 -1.62 12.90 -1.16
N MET A 273 -1.05 14.10 -1.06
CA MET A 273 0.34 14.41 -1.37
C MET A 273 0.91 15.42 -0.38
N HIS A 274 2.25 15.51 -0.26
CA HIS A 274 2.88 16.53 0.54
C HIS A 274 2.75 17.90 -0.13
N GLU A 275 2.54 18.97 0.66
CA GLU A 275 2.36 20.35 0.14
C GLU A 275 3.54 20.86 -0.70
N ASP A 276 4.78 20.47 -0.35
CA ASP A 276 5.98 20.81 -1.12
C ASP A 276 5.93 20.36 -2.59
N LEU A 277 5.11 19.33 -2.89
CA LEU A 277 4.96 18.79 -4.23
C LEU A 277 3.89 19.51 -5.07
N ARG A 278 3.16 20.46 -4.46
CA ARG A 278 2.08 21.21 -5.11
C ARG A 278 2.52 21.89 -6.42
N ASN A 279 3.74 22.43 -6.44
CA ASN A 279 4.29 23.13 -7.58
C ASN A 279 5.03 22.23 -8.58
N SER A 280 5.11 20.93 -8.33
CA SER A 280 5.69 19.96 -9.25
C SER A 280 4.67 19.56 -10.33
N PRO A 281 4.87 19.92 -11.63
CA PRO A 281 3.89 19.61 -12.67
C PRO A 281 3.54 18.12 -12.74
N ARG A 282 4.53 17.23 -12.66
CA ARG A 282 4.30 15.77 -12.70
C ARG A 282 3.44 15.30 -11.53
N CYS A 283 3.70 15.77 -10.30
CA CYS A 283 2.91 15.38 -9.12
C CYS A 283 1.50 15.93 -9.20
N ARG A 284 1.33 17.19 -9.61
CA ARG A 284 0.02 17.83 -9.76
C ARG A 284 -0.84 17.11 -10.80
N HIS A 285 -0.33 16.88 -12.02
CA HIS A 285 -1.09 16.19 -13.06
C HIS A 285 -1.43 14.75 -12.67
N THR A 286 -0.53 14.04 -11.98
CA THR A 286 -0.82 12.70 -11.47
C THR A 286 -1.90 12.76 -10.38
N PHE A 287 -1.80 13.69 -9.44
CA PHE A 287 -2.78 13.90 -8.38
C PHE A 287 -4.17 14.19 -8.96
N ASP A 288 -4.28 15.16 -9.88
CA ASP A 288 -5.54 15.56 -10.51
C ASP A 288 -6.18 14.40 -11.31
N ALA A 289 -5.37 13.64 -12.05
CA ALA A 289 -5.84 12.47 -12.80
C ALA A 289 -6.37 11.36 -11.87
N LEU A 290 -5.69 11.10 -10.77
CA LEU A 290 -6.12 10.12 -9.77
C LEU A 290 -7.40 10.57 -9.07
N VAL A 291 -7.49 11.86 -8.70
CA VAL A 291 -8.72 12.43 -8.11
C VAL A 291 -9.89 12.27 -9.07
N ALA A 292 -9.75 12.69 -10.34
CA ALA A 292 -10.82 12.60 -11.33
C ALA A 292 -11.29 11.16 -11.55
N GLY A 293 -10.35 10.22 -11.74
CA GLY A 293 -10.68 8.81 -11.95
C GLY A 293 -11.31 8.14 -10.74
N LEU A 294 -10.89 8.50 -9.52
CA LEU A 294 -11.44 7.92 -8.30
C LEU A 294 -12.82 8.54 -7.94
N LEU A 295 -13.08 9.80 -8.27
CA LEU A 295 -14.42 10.38 -8.17
C LEU A 295 -15.44 9.63 -9.05
N GLN A 296 -15.04 9.24 -10.26
CA GLN A 296 -15.87 8.39 -11.13
C GLN A 296 -16.07 6.99 -10.52
N TYR A 297 -15.01 6.40 -9.99
CA TYR A 297 -15.07 5.06 -9.39
C TYR A 297 -16.01 5.00 -8.18
N THR A 298 -16.05 6.05 -7.35
CA THR A 298 -16.90 6.11 -6.16
C THR A 298 -18.31 6.64 -6.42
N GLY A 299 -18.61 7.10 -7.64
CA GLY A 299 -19.90 7.69 -8.01
C GLY A 299 -20.09 9.14 -7.54
N LEU A 300 -19.12 9.73 -6.84
CA LEU A 300 -19.25 11.08 -6.30
C LEU A 300 -19.26 12.17 -7.40
N ALA A 301 -18.72 11.87 -8.58
CA ALA A 301 -18.74 12.79 -9.72
C ALA A 301 -20.14 13.02 -10.30
N GLU A 302 -21.06 12.05 -10.14
CA GLU A 302 -22.44 12.14 -10.65
C GLU A 302 -23.33 12.99 -9.73
N GLU A 303 -23.06 13.04 -8.42
CA GLU A 303 -23.84 13.85 -7.46
C GLU A 303 -23.59 15.36 -7.59
N GLY A 304 -22.41 15.77 -8.08
CA GLY A 304 -22.04 17.17 -8.27
C GLY A 304 -22.59 17.81 -9.55
N ALA A 305 -23.01 17.04 -10.53
CA ALA A 305 -23.54 17.54 -11.80
C ALA A 305 -25.06 17.81 -11.78
N GLY A 306 -25.74 17.43 -10.70
CA GLY A 306 -27.19 17.50 -10.56
C GLY A 306 -27.75 18.71 -9.74
N VAL A 307 -26.88 19.64 -9.30
CA VAL A 307 -27.32 20.74 -8.40
C VAL A 307 -27.20 22.14 -9.05
N GLU A 308 -26.79 22.25 -10.32
CA GLU A 308 -26.89 23.51 -11.08
C GLU A 308 -27.72 23.31 -12.34
N ALA A 309 -29.05 23.37 -12.18
CA ALA A 309 -30.00 23.65 -13.25
C ALA A 309 -31.18 24.49 -12.68
#